data_c4a4ab26caae9a02c266e8725f84c837
#
_entry.id   c4a4ab26caae9a02c266e8725f84c837
#
_cell.length_a   1.000
_cell.length_b   1.000
_cell.length_c   1.000
_cell.angle_alpha   90.00
_cell.angle_beta   90.00
_cell.angle_gamma   90.00
#
_symmetry.space_group_name_H-M   'P 1'
#
loop_
_entity.id
_entity.type
_entity.pdbx_description
1 polymer ?
#
loop_
_entity_poly.entity_id
_entity_poly.type
_entity_poly.pdbx_seq_one_letter_code
_entity_poly.pdbx_strand_id
1 'polypeptide(L)'
;MIIKKSEKDERREKIIDVAFRLFVDKKIESVTMGEIAKEAGIGRATLFRYFPGKLELVIAVNTKEWKEYFDELDQKRPMSSVGDIPAIGRLIFTLDSF
;
A
#
# COMPACT_ATOMS: atom_id res chain seq x y z
N MET A 1 22.27 5.89 10.70
CA MET A 1 21.57 6.96 11.41
C MET A 1 20.08 6.65 11.51
N ILE A 2 19.53 6.86 12.68
CA ILE A 2 18.11 6.58 12.90
C ILE A 2 17.32 7.88 12.83
N ILE A 3 16.32 7.90 11.97
CA ILE A 3 15.42 9.03 11.85
C ILE A 3 14.12 8.65 12.53
N LYS A 4 13.77 9.40 13.56
CA LYS A 4 12.56 9.14 14.29
C LYS A 4 11.34 9.58 13.46
N LYS A 5 10.40 8.68 13.25
CA LYS A 5 9.18 9.01 12.53
C LYS A 5 8.24 9.79 13.41
N SER A 6 7.52 10.73 12.82
CA SER A 6 6.48 11.46 13.53
C SER A 6 5.26 10.57 13.69
N GLU A 7 4.36 10.95 14.62
CA GLU A 7 3.08 10.24 14.77
C GLU A 7 2.30 10.24 13.47
N LYS A 8 2.40 11.34 12.73
CA LYS A 8 1.70 11.48 11.46
C LYS A 8 2.21 10.45 10.45
N ASP A 9 3.52 10.26 10.40
CA ASP A 9 4.11 9.29 9.50
C ASP A 9 3.73 7.87 9.88
N GLU A 10 3.73 7.57 11.17
CA GLU A 10 3.34 6.25 11.65
C GLU A 10 1.90 5.93 11.32
N ARG A 11 1.01 6.92 11.47
CA ARG A 11 -0.39 6.75 11.15
C ARG A 11 -0.59 6.53 9.66
N ARG A 12 0.14 7.27 8.84
CA ARG A 12 0.08 7.10 7.41
C ARG A 12 0.50 5.70 7.01
N GLU A 13 1.57 5.20 7.60
CA GLU A 13 2.04 3.84 7.30
C GLU A 13 1.03 2.79 7.75
N LYS A 14 0.39 3.00 8.89
CA LYS A 14 -0.64 2.07 9.37
C LYS A 14 -1.80 2.00 8.39
N ILE A 15 -2.21 3.14 7.87
CA ILE A 15 -3.29 3.18 6.88
C ILE A 15 -2.88 2.40 5.63
N ILE A 16 -1.64 2.59 5.17
CA ILE A 16 -1.15 1.89 4.00
C ILE A 16 -1.13 0.37 4.24
N ASP A 17 -0.67 -0.05 5.40
CA ASP A 17 -0.61 -1.48 5.73
C ASP A 17 -2.00 -2.10 5.78
N VAL A 18 -2.96 -1.41 6.37
CA VAL A 18 -4.34 -1.89 6.43
C VAL A 18 -4.92 -1.98 5.02
N ALA A 19 -4.70 -0.94 4.21
CA ALA A 19 -5.21 -0.93 2.85
C ALA A 19 -4.60 -2.06 2.03
N PHE A 20 -3.31 -2.29 2.18
CA PHE A 20 -2.64 -3.37 1.47
C PHE A 20 -3.29 -4.72 1.78
N ARG A 21 -3.52 -5.01 3.06
CA ARG A 21 -4.13 -6.27 3.45
C ARG A 21 -5.52 -6.43 2.86
N LEU A 22 -6.31 -5.37 2.87
CA LEU A 22 -7.66 -5.41 2.32
C LEU A 22 -7.64 -5.59 0.80
N PHE A 23 -6.71 -4.91 0.13
CA PHE A 23 -6.60 -5.02 -1.32
C PHE A 23 -6.15 -6.41 -1.77
N VAL A 24 -5.32 -7.07 -0.97
CA VAL A 24 -4.88 -8.42 -1.28
C VAL A 24 -5.98 -9.44 -1.00
N ASP A 25 -6.71 -9.25 0.10
CA ASP A 25 -7.77 -10.14 0.53
C ASP A 25 -9.00 -10.07 -0.36
N LYS A 26 -9.30 -8.86 -0.82
CA LYS A 26 -10.46 -8.58 -1.66
C LYS A 26 -9.99 -7.88 -2.92
N LYS A 27 -10.88 -7.79 -3.90
CA LYS A 27 -10.56 -6.99 -5.08
C LYS A 27 -10.54 -5.51 -4.70
N ILE A 28 -9.65 -4.76 -5.34
CA ILE A 28 -9.53 -3.33 -5.05
C ILE A 28 -10.87 -2.62 -5.18
N GLU A 29 -11.64 -2.94 -6.20
CA GLU A 29 -12.93 -2.30 -6.42
C GLU A 29 -13.96 -2.65 -5.35
N SER A 30 -13.74 -3.72 -4.60
CA SER A 30 -14.65 -4.12 -3.52
C SER A 30 -14.32 -3.47 -2.18
N VAL A 31 -13.17 -2.83 -2.08
CA VAL A 31 -12.75 -2.20 -0.82
C VAL A 31 -13.20 -0.75 -0.82
N THR A 32 -13.81 -0.31 0.27
CA THR A 32 -14.27 1.08 0.41
C THR A 32 -13.38 1.85 1.36
N MET A 33 -13.37 3.17 1.21
CA MET A 33 -12.62 4.02 2.14
C MET A 33 -13.15 3.88 3.56
N GLY A 34 -14.47 3.72 3.72
CA GLY A 34 -15.05 3.50 5.04
C GLY A 34 -14.53 2.24 5.70
N GLU A 35 -14.37 1.19 4.92
CA GLU A 35 -13.85 -0.07 5.43
C GLU A 35 -12.39 0.08 5.88
N ILE A 36 -11.61 0.80 5.09
CA ILE A 36 -10.21 1.06 5.43
C ILE A 36 -10.11 1.86 6.72
N ALA A 37 -10.93 2.90 6.85
CA ALA A 37 -10.93 3.73 8.05
C ALA A 37 -11.28 2.89 9.29
N LYS A 38 -12.29 2.05 9.16
CA LYS A 38 -12.72 1.19 10.25
C LYS A 38 -11.61 0.25 10.70
N GLU A 39 -10.96 -0.41 9.74
CA GLU A 39 -9.89 -1.35 10.06
C GLU A 39 -8.66 -0.64 10.63
N ALA A 40 -8.41 0.58 10.20
CA ALA A 40 -7.29 1.37 10.71
C ALA A 40 -7.61 2.02 12.06
N GLY A 41 -8.85 1.95 12.49
CA GLY A 41 -9.26 2.54 13.77
C GLY A 41 -9.32 4.06 13.77
N ILE A 42 -9.63 4.66 12.63
CA ILE A 42 -9.71 6.11 12.49
C ILE A 42 -11.04 6.51 11.85
N GLY A 43 -11.38 7.79 11.96
CA GLY A 43 -12.55 8.31 11.30
C GLY A 43 -12.32 8.50 9.81
N ARG A 44 -13.41 8.53 9.05
CA ARG A 44 -13.33 8.73 7.60
C ARG A 44 -12.72 10.08 7.25
N ALA A 45 -13.07 11.12 8.00
CA ALA A 45 -12.50 12.44 7.75
C ALA A 45 -10.99 12.44 7.94
N THR A 46 -10.51 11.71 8.95
CA THR A 46 -9.08 11.58 9.19
C THR A 46 -8.41 10.86 8.02
N LEU A 47 -9.02 9.78 7.55
CA LEU A 47 -8.49 9.03 6.43
C LEU A 47 -8.38 9.92 5.18
N PHE A 48 -9.42 10.70 4.88
CA PHE A 48 -9.42 11.56 3.70
C PHE A 48 -8.39 12.69 3.78
N ARG A 49 -7.93 13.04 4.97
CA ARG A 49 -6.84 14.01 5.12
C ARG A 49 -5.52 13.43 4.63
N TYR A 50 -5.33 12.14 4.82
CA TYR A 50 -4.10 11.47 4.37
C TYR A 50 -4.19 11.06 2.91
N PHE A 51 -5.33 10.57 2.49
CA PHE A 51 -5.54 10.05 1.14
C PHE A 51 -6.89 10.53 0.63
N PRO A 52 -6.91 11.46 -0.33
CA PRO A 52 -8.16 12.02 -0.83
C PRO A 52 -9.12 11.01 -1.43
N GLY A 53 -8.61 9.87 -1.90
CA GLY A 53 -9.45 8.85 -2.48
C GLY A 53 -8.75 7.52 -2.53
N LYS A 54 -9.47 6.51 -2.99
CA LYS A 54 -8.95 5.15 -3.05
C LYS A 54 -7.78 5.03 -4.04
N LEU A 55 -7.81 5.78 -5.12
CA LEU A 55 -6.73 5.73 -6.10
C LEU A 55 -5.41 6.17 -5.49
N GLU A 56 -5.43 7.26 -4.74
CA GLU A 56 -4.22 7.76 -4.08
C GLU A 56 -3.68 6.72 -3.11
N LEU A 57 -4.58 6.02 -2.45
CA LEU A 57 -4.18 4.97 -1.51
C LEU A 57 -3.59 3.77 -2.23
N VAL A 58 -4.17 3.38 -3.36
CA VAL A 58 -3.63 2.29 -4.18
C VAL A 58 -2.21 2.64 -4.64
N ILE A 59 -2.00 3.86 -5.08
CA ILE A 59 -0.69 4.32 -5.52
C ILE A 59 0.31 4.28 -4.37
N ALA A 60 -0.10 4.74 -3.19
CA ALA A 60 0.79 4.75 -2.02
C ALA A 60 1.18 3.34 -1.59
N VAL A 61 0.22 2.43 -1.59
CA VAL A 61 0.48 1.03 -1.25
C VAL A 61 1.46 0.42 -2.26
N ASN A 62 1.21 0.65 -3.53
CA ASN A 62 2.07 0.11 -4.58
C ASN A 62 3.49 0.67 -4.49
N THR A 63 3.61 1.95 -4.24
CA THR A 63 4.91 2.60 -4.12
C THR A 63 5.71 2.01 -2.96
N LYS A 64 5.06 1.79 -1.83
CA LYS A 64 5.74 1.22 -0.67
C LYS A 64 6.22 -0.19 -0.94
N GLU A 65 5.36 -1.01 -1.55
CA GLU A 65 5.71 -2.40 -1.86
C GLU A 65 6.87 -2.48 -2.84
N TRP A 66 6.84 -1.68 -3.88
CA TRP A 66 7.93 -1.66 -4.86
C TRP A 66 9.23 -1.17 -4.25
N LYS A 67 9.15 -0.17 -3.37
CA LYS A 67 10.34 0.35 -2.71
C LYS A 67 11.00 -0.74 -1.86
N GLU A 68 10.21 -1.44 -1.07
CA GLU A 68 10.74 -2.51 -0.23
C GLU A 68 11.32 -3.65 -1.08
N TYR A 69 10.67 -3.95 -2.18
CA TYR A 69 11.12 -4.98 -3.08
C TYR A 69 12.49 -4.63 -3.69
N PHE A 70 12.63 -3.41 -4.18
CA PHE A 70 13.89 -2.98 -4.78
C PHE A 70 15.00 -2.82 -3.76
N ASP A 71 14.67 -2.39 -2.54
CA ASP A 71 15.67 -2.32 -1.46
C ASP A 71 16.21 -3.71 -1.17
N GLU A 72 15.36 -4.70 -1.16
CA GLU A 72 15.75 -6.08 -0.94
C GLU A 72 16.63 -6.59 -2.08
N LEU A 73 16.31 -6.26 -3.31
CA LEU A 73 17.12 -6.67 -4.46
C LEU A 73 18.52 -6.10 -4.41
N ASP A 74 18.65 -4.85 -3.96
CA ASP A 74 19.97 -4.21 -3.83
C ASP A 74 20.86 -4.99 -2.91
N GLN A 75 20.29 -5.63 -1.90
CA GLN A 75 21.07 -6.36 -0.92
C GLN A 75 21.35 -7.80 -1.33
N LYS A 76 20.55 -8.37 -2.19
CA LYS A 76 20.67 -9.78 -2.55
C LYS A 76 21.17 -9.98 -3.97
N ARG A 77 20.30 -9.90 -4.93
CA ARG A 77 20.63 -10.13 -6.35
C ARG A 77 19.52 -9.63 -7.24
N PRO A 78 19.84 -9.47 -8.53
CA PRO A 78 18.82 -9.09 -9.51
C PRO A 78 17.66 -10.09 -9.52
N MET A 79 16.50 -9.57 -9.83
CA MET A 79 15.30 -10.38 -9.99
C MET A 79 15.49 -11.35 -11.16
N SER A 80 15.15 -12.60 -10.94
CA SER A 80 15.34 -13.63 -11.96
C SER A 80 14.04 -14.15 -12.56
N SER A 81 12.90 -13.85 -11.93
CA SER A 81 11.64 -14.37 -12.42
C SER A 81 10.48 -13.45 -12.06
N VAL A 82 9.37 -13.64 -12.80
CA VAL A 82 8.15 -12.89 -12.55
C VAL A 82 7.58 -13.19 -11.17
N GLY A 83 7.85 -14.38 -10.65
CA GLY A 83 7.38 -14.76 -9.33
C GLY A 83 7.90 -13.89 -8.21
N ASP A 84 8.97 -13.15 -8.45
CA ASP A 84 9.55 -12.25 -7.45
C ASP A 84 8.85 -10.91 -7.37
N ILE A 85 7.89 -10.65 -8.26
CA ILE A 85 7.15 -9.39 -8.26
C ILE A 85 6.20 -9.35 -7.07
N PRO A 86 6.19 -8.22 -6.32
CA PRO A 86 5.27 -8.08 -5.19
C PRO A 86 3.81 -8.24 -5.61
N ALA A 87 3.00 -8.79 -4.71
CA ALA A 87 1.59 -9.04 -5.00
C ALA A 87 0.84 -7.78 -5.44
N ILE A 88 1.13 -6.64 -4.80
CA ILE A 88 0.46 -5.39 -5.16
C ILE A 88 0.86 -4.94 -6.56
N GLY A 89 2.08 -5.21 -6.98
CA GLY A 89 2.51 -4.92 -8.34
C GLY A 89 1.72 -5.71 -9.35
N ARG A 90 1.42 -6.97 -9.04
CA ARG A 90 0.60 -7.79 -9.92
C ARG A 90 -0.82 -7.28 -10.01
N LEU A 91 -1.35 -6.75 -8.92
CA LEU A 91 -2.69 -6.16 -8.92
C LEU A 91 -2.74 -4.93 -9.83
N ILE A 92 -1.70 -4.12 -9.80
CA ILE A 92 -1.63 -2.93 -10.65
C ILE A 92 -1.57 -3.34 -12.12
N PHE A 93 -0.78 -4.36 -12.45
CA PHE A 93 -0.74 -4.89 -13.81
C PHE A 93 -2.11 -5.36 -14.27
N THR A 94 -2.84 -6.01 -13.38
CA THR A 94 -4.19 -6.48 -13.70
C THR A 94 -5.11 -5.32 -14.04
N LEU A 95 -5.01 -4.23 -13.28
CA LEU A 95 -5.81 -3.04 -13.56
C LEU A 95 -5.45 -2.40 -14.90
N ASP A 96 -4.17 -2.39 -15.21
CA ASP A 96 -3.71 -1.82 -16.49
C ASP A 96 -4.16 -2.64 -17.70
N SER A 97 -4.53 -3.88 -17.49
CA SER A 97 -4.98 -4.75 -18.56
C SER A 97 -6.37 -4.40 -19.07
N PHE A 98 -7.08 -3.58 -18.34
CA PHE A 98 -8.40 -3.13 -18.77
C PHE A 98 -8.28 -1.80 -19.49
#